data_1e4eb75726aa73dc4085b87ce72f7661
#
_entry.id   1e4eb75726aa73dc4085b87ce72f7661
#
_cell.length_a   1.000
_cell.length_b   1.000
_cell.length_c   1.000
_cell.angle_alpha   90.00
_cell.angle_beta   90.00
_cell.angle_gamma   90.00
#
_symmetry.space_group_name_H-M   'P 1'
#
loop_
_entity.id
_entity.type
_entity.pdbx_description
1 polymer ?
#
loop_
_entity_poly.entity_id
_entity_poly.type
_entity_poly.pdbx_seq_one_letter_code
_entity_poly.pdbx_strand_id
1 'polypeptide(L)'
;MSWTLSQRAQKLTSSAIREILKVTERPEVISFAGGLPSPDTFPVARLREKANAVLTDAPSPALQYGPTEGYLQLREWIAARYSSGSVHIDPQNVLVTTGSQQGLDLLGKTLIDPGSKVLVETPTYLGALQAFSLFEPNFVSVTSDEDGLVPSALTPKMLEGARFLYVLSNFQNPSTPRCFASRRKRWPMQPSMHEPRISA
;
A
#
# COMPACT_ATOMS: atom_id res chain seq x y z
N MET A 1 32.18 10.64 -15.10
CA MET A 1 32.11 10.25 -13.65
C MET A 1 31.17 9.11 -13.51
N SER A 2 31.59 7.96 -12.99
CA SER A 2 30.72 6.84 -12.67
C SER A 2 30.30 6.94 -11.20
N TRP A 3 28.99 6.92 -10.95
CA TRP A 3 28.47 6.91 -9.58
C TRP A 3 28.63 5.51 -8.98
N THR A 4 29.07 5.42 -7.74
CA THR A 4 29.07 4.17 -7.00
C THR A 4 27.69 3.99 -6.35
N LEU A 5 26.93 3.00 -6.84
CA LEU A 5 25.61 2.69 -6.28
C LEU A 5 25.75 2.00 -4.92
N SER A 6 24.79 2.24 -4.04
CA SER A 6 24.70 1.50 -2.77
C SER A 6 24.45 0.00 -3.05
N GLN A 7 24.81 -0.87 -2.09
CA GLN A 7 24.56 -2.33 -2.21
C GLN A 7 23.07 -2.65 -2.47
N ARG A 8 22.17 -1.90 -1.86
CA ARG A 8 20.71 -2.02 -2.10
C ARG A 8 20.36 -1.70 -3.55
N ALA A 9 20.89 -0.61 -4.09
CA ALA A 9 20.61 -0.19 -5.47
C ALA A 9 21.20 -1.16 -6.51
N GLN A 10 22.30 -1.83 -6.20
CA GLN A 10 22.92 -2.84 -7.07
C GLN A 10 22.07 -4.11 -7.20
N LYS A 11 21.21 -4.40 -6.21
CA LYS A 11 20.28 -5.53 -6.20
C LYS A 11 18.98 -5.26 -6.94
N LEU A 12 18.71 -3.99 -7.31
CA LEU A 12 17.50 -3.63 -8.06
C LEU A 12 17.59 -4.17 -9.48
N THR A 13 16.62 -4.98 -9.86
CA THR A 13 16.38 -5.38 -11.25
C THR A 13 15.39 -4.42 -11.90
N SER A 14 15.47 -4.23 -13.24
CA SER A 14 14.46 -3.48 -13.96
C SER A 14 13.08 -4.14 -13.77
N SER A 15 12.06 -3.33 -13.55
CA SER A 15 10.69 -3.84 -13.40
C SER A 15 10.21 -4.37 -14.75
N ALA A 16 9.90 -5.67 -14.84
CA ALA A 16 9.28 -6.27 -16.02
C ALA A 16 7.99 -5.53 -16.44
N ILE A 17 7.22 -5.04 -15.45
CA ILE A 17 6.02 -4.22 -15.68
C ILE A 17 6.38 -2.93 -16.43
N ARG A 18 7.47 -2.27 -16.05
CA ARG A 18 7.91 -1.01 -16.68
C ARG A 18 8.34 -1.24 -18.13
N GLU A 19 8.97 -2.36 -18.45
CA GLU A 19 9.31 -2.70 -19.83
C GLU A 19 8.07 -3.02 -20.66
N ILE A 20 7.10 -3.70 -20.09
CA ILE A 20 5.79 -3.96 -20.73
C ILE A 20 5.06 -2.64 -21.00
N LEU A 21 5.03 -1.72 -20.06
CA LEU A 21 4.35 -0.42 -20.21
C LEU A 21 4.91 0.39 -21.38
N LYS A 22 6.21 0.33 -21.68
CA LYS A 22 6.79 0.99 -22.87
C LYS A 22 6.21 0.48 -24.19
N VAL A 23 5.82 -0.79 -24.23
CA VAL A 23 5.18 -1.38 -25.42
C VAL A 23 3.70 -1.00 -25.50
N THR A 24 3.03 -0.90 -24.36
CA THR A 24 1.59 -0.61 -24.27
C THR A 24 1.24 0.87 -24.47
N GLU A 25 2.23 1.76 -24.48
CA GLU A 25 2.05 3.18 -24.83
C GLU A 25 1.81 3.42 -26.33
N ARG A 26 2.03 2.40 -27.15
CA ARG A 26 1.81 2.51 -28.61
C ARG A 26 0.32 2.50 -28.93
N PRO A 27 -0.21 3.47 -29.72
CA PRO A 27 -1.65 3.60 -29.98
C PRO A 27 -2.30 2.37 -30.63
N GLU A 28 -1.52 1.56 -31.36
CA GLU A 28 -1.98 0.35 -32.04
C GLU A 28 -2.08 -0.87 -31.11
N VAL A 29 -1.61 -0.77 -29.87
CA VAL A 29 -1.58 -1.89 -28.92
C VAL A 29 -2.77 -1.82 -27.97
N ILE A 30 -3.63 -2.84 -28.03
CA ILE A 30 -4.66 -3.05 -27.01
C ILE A 30 -4.01 -3.77 -25.83
N SER A 31 -3.84 -3.05 -24.72
CA SER A 31 -3.16 -3.58 -23.54
C SER A 31 -4.13 -4.19 -22.54
N PHE A 32 -3.85 -5.43 -22.14
CA PHE A 32 -4.46 -6.10 -20.98
C PHE A 32 -3.49 -6.17 -19.78
N ALA A 33 -2.37 -5.47 -19.85
CA ALA A 33 -1.35 -5.43 -18.82
C ALA A 33 -1.36 -4.07 -18.09
N GLY A 34 -0.91 -4.07 -16.82
CA GLY A 34 -0.65 -2.87 -16.05
C GLY A 34 -1.81 -2.34 -15.21
N GLY A 35 -3.04 -2.76 -15.45
CA GLY A 35 -4.21 -2.40 -14.62
C GLY A 35 -4.43 -0.89 -14.46
N LEU A 36 -4.14 -0.08 -15.49
CA LEU A 36 -4.35 1.36 -15.45
C LEU A 36 -5.85 1.70 -15.38
N PRO A 37 -6.25 2.71 -14.58
CA PRO A 37 -7.62 3.20 -14.57
C PRO A 37 -8.04 3.72 -15.95
N SER A 38 -9.32 3.50 -16.34
CA SER A 38 -9.84 4.07 -17.58
C SER A 38 -9.84 5.59 -17.52
N PRO A 39 -9.24 6.30 -18.50
CA PRO A 39 -9.23 7.75 -18.56
C PRO A 39 -10.64 8.37 -18.57
N ASP A 40 -11.63 7.67 -19.13
CA ASP A 40 -13.02 8.12 -19.23
C ASP A 40 -13.69 8.24 -17.84
N THR A 41 -13.15 7.60 -16.83
CA THR A 41 -13.66 7.65 -15.45
C THR A 41 -13.07 8.80 -14.63
N PHE A 42 -12.11 9.55 -15.17
CA PHE A 42 -11.50 10.65 -14.43
C PHE A 42 -12.46 11.84 -14.27
N PRO A 43 -12.76 12.28 -13.06
CA PRO A 43 -13.71 13.39 -12.84
C PRO A 43 -13.04 14.75 -13.06
N VAL A 44 -12.50 14.98 -14.27
CA VAL A 44 -11.65 16.13 -14.60
C VAL A 44 -12.35 17.46 -14.34
N ALA A 45 -13.64 17.59 -14.74
CA ALA A 45 -14.40 18.81 -14.54
C ALA A 45 -14.55 19.17 -13.04
N ARG A 46 -14.86 18.16 -12.22
CA ARG A 46 -15.00 18.31 -10.77
C ARG A 46 -13.66 18.62 -10.09
N LEU A 47 -12.58 18.02 -10.53
CA LEU A 47 -11.23 18.31 -10.01
C LEU A 47 -10.83 19.76 -10.31
N ARG A 48 -11.10 20.24 -11.54
CA ARG A 48 -10.84 21.63 -11.94
C ARG A 48 -11.65 22.60 -11.10
N GLU A 49 -12.95 22.37 -10.92
CA GLU A 49 -13.82 23.18 -10.06
C GLU A 49 -13.25 23.29 -8.64
N LYS A 50 -12.90 22.16 -8.02
CA LYS A 50 -12.39 22.13 -6.65
C LYS A 50 -11.01 22.78 -6.52
N ALA A 51 -10.11 22.55 -7.48
CA ALA A 51 -8.81 23.21 -7.50
C ALA A 51 -8.96 24.74 -7.59
N ASN A 52 -9.83 25.23 -8.48
CA ASN A 52 -10.11 26.66 -8.60
C ASN A 52 -10.69 27.23 -7.30
N ALA A 53 -11.66 26.55 -6.68
CA ALA A 53 -12.24 26.99 -5.42
C ALA A 53 -11.17 27.13 -4.32
N VAL A 54 -10.34 26.10 -4.13
CA VAL A 54 -9.28 26.10 -3.11
C VAL A 54 -8.28 27.24 -3.34
N LEU A 55 -7.85 27.46 -4.59
CA LEU A 55 -6.90 28.52 -4.92
C LEU A 55 -7.51 29.92 -4.85
N THR A 56 -8.83 30.04 -4.97
CA THR A 56 -9.55 31.29 -4.81
C THR A 56 -9.79 31.64 -3.34
N ASP A 57 -10.29 30.66 -2.57
CA ASP A 57 -10.78 30.88 -1.22
C ASP A 57 -9.67 30.84 -0.15
N ALA A 58 -8.65 30.00 -0.37
CA ALA A 58 -7.59 29.74 0.60
C ALA A 58 -6.22 29.51 -0.05
N PRO A 59 -5.70 30.42 -0.89
CA PRO A 59 -4.47 30.22 -1.64
C PRO A 59 -3.23 30.01 -0.73
N SER A 60 -3.09 30.84 0.30
CA SER A 60 -1.93 30.75 1.20
C SER A 60 -1.85 29.44 1.97
N PRO A 61 -2.90 28.97 2.67
CA PRO A 61 -2.87 27.65 3.32
C PRO A 61 -2.70 26.50 2.33
N ALA A 62 -3.25 26.61 1.11
CA ALA A 62 -3.17 25.54 0.11
C ALA A 62 -1.77 25.35 -0.47
N LEU A 63 -0.97 26.43 -0.55
CA LEU A 63 0.36 26.43 -1.16
C LEU A 63 1.50 26.46 -0.15
N GLN A 64 1.23 26.62 1.14
CA GLN A 64 2.23 26.69 2.19
C GLN A 64 2.64 25.29 2.66
N TYR A 65 3.81 25.19 3.28
CA TYR A 65 4.21 24.00 4.02
C TYR A 65 3.20 23.64 5.10
N GLY A 66 2.96 22.35 5.25
CA GLY A 66 2.09 21.78 6.28
C GLY A 66 2.81 20.86 7.26
N PRO A 67 2.09 20.28 8.23
CA PRO A 67 2.63 19.27 9.14
C PRO A 67 3.14 18.04 8.38
N THR A 68 4.15 17.38 8.95
CA THR A 68 4.75 16.15 8.37
C THR A 68 3.71 15.05 8.19
N GLU A 69 2.75 14.95 9.10
CA GLU A 69 1.68 13.95 9.07
C GLU A 69 0.61 14.23 8.01
N GLY A 70 0.62 15.43 7.44
CA GLY A 70 -0.35 15.89 6.44
C GLY A 70 -1.45 16.78 7.00
N TYR A 71 -2.28 17.29 6.10
CA TYR A 71 -3.34 18.28 6.38
C TYR A 71 -4.35 17.72 7.38
N LEU A 72 -4.56 18.42 8.51
CA LEU A 72 -5.34 17.92 9.65
C LEU A 72 -6.77 17.54 9.26
N GLN A 73 -7.47 18.40 8.51
CA GLN A 73 -8.86 18.14 8.12
C GLN A 73 -8.99 16.89 7.24
N LEU A 74 -7.97 16.58 6.41
CA LEU A 74 -7.96 15.34 5.64
C LEU A 74 -7.75 14.13 6.57
N ARG A 75 -6.87 14.23 7.55
CA ARG A 75 -6.63 13.17 8.54
C ARG A 75 -7.87 12.92 9.41
N GLU A 76 -8.56 13.96 9.84
CA GLU A 76 -9.84 13.88 10.56
C GLU A 76 -10.91 13.17 9.72
N TRP A 77 -11.04 13.55 8.44
CA TRP A 77 -11.99 12.93 7.52
C TRP A 77 -11.67 11.44 7.31
N ILE A 78 -10.39 11.07 7.13
CA ILE A 78 -9.94 9.68 6.99
C ILE A 78 -10.26 8.92 8.29
N ALA A 79 -9.87 9.46 9.44
CA ALA A 79 -10.11 8.84 10.73
C ALA A 79 -11.61 8.56 10.96
N ALA A 80 -12.47 9.53 10.69
CA ALA A 80 -13.93 9.38 10.80
C ALA A 80 -14.47 8.32 9.84
N ARG A 81 -13.97 8.28 8.59
CA ARG A 81 -14.42 7.32 7.57
C ARG A 81 -14.09 5.86 7.91
N TYR A 82 -12.94 5.63 8.56
CA TYR A 82 -12.46 4.30 8.88
C TYR A 82 -12.81 3.87 10.32
N SER A 83 -13.29 4.78 11.14
CA SER A 83 -13.86 4.43 12.44
C SER A 83 -15.23 3.75 12.27
N SER A 84 -15.44 2.60 12.88
CA SER A 84 -16.71 1.87 12.83
C SER A 84 -16.85 0.92 13.99
N GLY A 85 -18.04 0.85 14.60
CA GLY A 85 -18.33 -0.05 15.72
C GLY A 85 -17.37 0.17 16.91
N SER A 86 -16.59 -0.85 17.25
CA SER A 86 -15.60 -0.79 18.34
C SER A 86 -14.23 -0.24 17.91
N VAL A 87 -14.04 0.03 16.62
CA VAL A 87 -12.77 0.57 16.09
C VAL A 87 -12.88 2.08 16.03
N HIS A 88 -12.08 2.76 16.84
CA HIS A 88 -11.91 4.21 16.82
C HIS A 88 -10.51 4.54 16.33
N ILE A 89 -10.42 5.38 15.28
CA ILE A 89 -9.15 5.86 14.74
C ILE A 89 -9.01 7.33 15.11
N ASP A 90 -7.93 7.66 15.83
CA ASP A 90 -7.57 9.05 16.11
C ASP A 90 -6.89 9.66 14.87
N PRO A 91 -7.16 10.92 14.51
CA PRO A 91 -6.42 11.63 13.45
C PRO A 91 -4.90 11.60 13.62
N GLN A 92 -4.39 11.45 14.83
CA GLN A 92 -2.95 11.28 15.10
C GLN A 92 -2.38 9.94 14.62
N ASN A 93 -3.24 8.94 14.39
CA ASN A 93 -2.86 7.65 13.81
C ASN A 93 -2.89 7.66 12.27
N VAL A 94 -3.14 8.81 11.66
CA VAL A 94 -3.21 8.96 10.20
C VAL A 94 -2.02 9.75 9.69
N LEU A 95 -1.26 9.14 8.79
CA LEU A 95 -0.18 9.77 8.05
C LEU A 95 -0.55 9.82 6.57
N VAL A 96 -0.56 11.03 5.98
CA VAL A 96 -0.80 11.22 4.55
C VAL A 96 0.50 11.07 3.78
N THR A 97 0.51 10.19 2.79
CA THR A 97 1.69 9.92 1.94
C THR A 97 1.42 10.27 0.48
N THR A 98 2.48 10.46 -0.31
CA THR A 98 2.38 10.65 -1.76
C THR A 98 2.15 9.31 -2.48
N GLY A 99 1.05 8.66 -2.17
CA GLY A 99 0.67 7.35 -2.68
C GLY A 99 1.22 6.19 -1.86
N SER A 100 0.71 4.99 -2.14
CA SER A 100 1.04 3.76 -1.41
C SER A 100 2.52 3.38 -1.47
N GLN A 101 3.22 3.72 -2.55
CA GLN A 101 4.65 3.41 -2.70
C GLN A 101 5.50 4.08 -1.61
N GLN A 102 5.20 5.33 -1.24
CA GLN A 102 5.87 5.99 -0.12
C GLN A 102 5.53 5.30 1.21
N GLY A 103 4.27 4.88 1.39
CA GLY A 103 3.86 4.12 2.58
C GLY A 103 4.64 2.80 2.70
N LEU A 104 4.77 2.05 1.62
CA LEU A 104 5.56 0.80 1.59
C LEU A 104 7.04 1.05 1.92
N ASP A 105 7.65 2.09 1.35
CA ASP A 105 9.04 2.44 1.62
C ASP A 105 9.25 2.83 3.09
N LEU A 106 8.35 3.63 3.67
CA LEU A 106 8.40 3.99 5.08
C LEU A 106 8.25 2.78 6.00
N LEU A 107 7.30 1.88 5.72
CA LEU A 107 7.13 0.64 6.48
C LEU A 107 8.37 -0.26 6.37
N GLY A 108 8.94 -0.39 5.17
CA GLY A 108 10.16 -1.13 4.95
C GLY A 108 11.32 -0.58 5.78
N LYS A 109 11.55 0.73 5.75
CA LYS A 109 12.61 1.41 6.54
C LYS A 109 12.45 1.24 8.04
N THR A 110 11.20 1.21 8.50
CA THR A 110 10.90 1.25 9.94
C THR A 110 10.86 -0.15 10.56
N LEU A 111 10.45 -1.17 9.79
CA LEU A 111 10.11 -2.47 10.34
C LEU A 111 11.01 -3.62 9.86
N ILE A 112 11.79 -3.42 8.78
CA ILE A 112 12.56 -4.50 8.17
C ILE A 112 14.07 -4.28 8.36
N ASP A 113 14.69 -5.25 9.01
CA ASP A 113 16.14 -5.47 9.00
C ASP A 113 16.49 -6.61 8.02
N PRO A 114 17.74 -6.72 7.52
CA PRO A 114 18.16 -7.87 6.73
C PRO A 114 17.83 -9.21 7.42
N GLY A 115 17.15 -10.11 6.69
CA GLY A 115 16.70 -11.39 7.21
C GLY A 115 15.39 -11.35 8.03
N SER A 116 14.79 -10.18 8.26
CA SER A 116 13.49 -10.08 8.93
C SER A 116 12.42 -10.88 8.19
N LYS A 117 11.63 -11.66 8.93
CA LYS A 117 10.53 -12.43 8.39
C LYS A 117 9.34 -11.50 8.06
N VAL A 118 8.95 -11.46 6.80
CA VAL A 118 7.78 -10.75 6.31
C VAL A 118 6.82 -11.74 5.67
N LEU A 119 5.60 -11.83 6.17
CA LEU A 119 4.57 -12.70 5.61
C LEU A 119 3.87 -11.97 4.46
N VAL A 120 3.62 -12.68 3.36
CA VAL A 120 2.95 -12.15 2.16
C VAL A 120 1.93 -13.15 1.63
N GLU A 121 0.85 -12.65 1.05
CA GLU A 121 -0.07 -13.48 0.28
C GLU A 121 0.64 -14.08 -0.95
N THR A 122 0.10 -15.16 -1.49
CA THR A 122 0.60 -15.76 -2.73
C THR A 122 -0.57 -16.06 -3.68
N PRO A 123 -0.61 -15.38 -4.84
CA PRO A 123 0.25 -14.28 -5.32
C PRO A 123 0.05 -12.98 -4.55
N THR A 124 1.00 -12.03 -4.66
CA THR A 124 0.91 -10.71 -4.02
C THR A 124 1.37 -9.58 -4.94
N TYR A 125 1.18 -8.34 -4.52
CA TYR A 125 1.52 -7.15 -5.29
C TYR A 125 3.04 -7.01 -5.47
N LEU A 126 3.45 -7.02 -6.74
CA LEU A 126 4.87 -6.94 -7.10
C LEU A 126 5.55 -5.66 -6.61
N GLY A 127 4.81 -4.53 -6.60
CA GLY A 127 5.34 -3.25 -6.11
C GLY A 127 5.71 -3.29 -4.62
N ALA A 128 4.96 -4.03 -3.80
CA ALA A 128 5.30 -4.24 -2.39
C ALA A 128 6.55 -5.11 -2.24
N LEU A 129 6.64 -6.22 -2.98
CA LEU A 129 7.84 -7.07 -2.98
C LEU A 129 9.09 -6.27 -3.38
N GLN A 130 9.00 -5.44 -4.43
CA GLN A 130 10.11 -4.61 -4.88
C GLN A 130 10.51 -3.56 -3.82
N ALA A 131 9.55 -2.88 -3.19
CA ALA A 131 9.84 -1.92 -2.14
C ALA A 131 10.52 -2.57 -0.94
N PHE A 132 9.97 -3.68 -0.45
CA PHE A 132 10.50 -4.37 0.73
C PHE A 132 11.82 -5.08 0.45
N SER A 133 12.06 -5.59 -0.77
CA SER A 133 13.31 -6.26 -1.14
C SER A 133 14.55 -5.40 -0.96
N LEU A 134 14.42 -4.06 -0.98
CA LEU A 134 15.51 -3.13 -0.67
C LEU A 134 16.06 -3.29 0.74
N PHE A 135 15.27 -3.86 1.65
CA PHE A 135 15.61 -4.08 3.06
C PHE A 135 16.00 -5.52 3.36
N GLU A 136 16.11 -6.37 2.34
CA GLU A 136 16.58 -7.76 2.41
C GLU A 136 15.79 -8.67 3.37
N PRO A 137 14.43 -8.64 3.34
CA PRO A 137 13.62 -9.52 4.17
C PRO A 137 13.70 -10.97 3.70
N ASN A 138 13.31 -11.88 4.60
CA ASN A 138 12.93 -13.23 4.27
C ASN A 138 11.41 -13.29 4.07
N PHE A 139 10.96 -13.34 2.82
CA PHE A 139 9.54 -13.46 2.51
C PHE A 139 9.04 -14.88 2.77
N VAL A 140 7.95 -14.99 3.50
CA VAL A 140 7.27 -16.25 3.78
C VAL A 140 5.85 -16.17 3.24
N SER A 141 5.57 -17.05 2.27
CA SER A 141 4.26 -17.12 1.61
C SER A 141 3.18 -17.67 2.52
N VAL A 142 2.03 -17.01 2.52
CA VAL A 142 0.80 -17.49 3.14
C VAL A 142 -0.20 -17.84 2.05
N THR A 143 -0.80 -19.02 2.15
CA THR A 143 -1.75 -19.51 1.15
C THR A 143 -2.98 -18.63 1.07
N SER A 144 -3.41 -18.35 -0.16
CA SER A 144 -4.67 -17.69 -0.50
C SER A 144 -5.51 -18.58 -1.41
N ASP A 145 -6.82 -18.40 -1.38
CA ASP A 145 -7.80 -19.04 -2.26
C ASP A 145 -8.68 -17.99 -2.95
N GLU A 146 -9.82 -18.38 -3.52
CA GLU A 146 -10.76 -17.49 -4.22
C GLU A 146 -11.34 -16.40 -3.32
N ASP A 147 -11.37 -16.62 -2.00
CA ASP A 147 -11.84 -15.66 -1.01
C ASP A 147 -10.69 -14.86 -0.36
N GLY A 148 -9.49 -14.95 -0.86
CA GLY A 148 -8.30 -14.28 -0.35
C GLY A 148 -7.50 -15.13 0.65
N LEU A 149 -6.71 -14.50 1.50
CA LEU A 149 -5.83 -15.17 2.46
C LEU A 149 -6.59 -16.15 3.35
N VAL A 150 -6.06 -17.38 3.46
CA VAL A 150 -6.62 -18.46 4.30
C VAL A 150 -6.17 -18.29 5.75
N PRO A 151 -7.05 -17.94 6.72
CA PRO A 151 -6.65 -17.67 8.10
C PRO A 151 -5.99 -18.86 8.80
N SER A 152 -6.44 -20.08 8.51
CA SER A 152 -5.89 -21.31 9.09
C SER A 152 -4.47 -21.63 8.61
N ALA A 153 -4.03 -21.01 7.52
CA ALA A 153 -2.64 -21.10 7.05
C ALA A 153 -1.68 -20.28 7.91
N LEU A 154 -2.17 -19.30 8.67
CA LEU A 154 -1.38 -18.50 9.61
C LEU A 154 -1.14 -19.30 10.91
N THR A 155 -0.24 -20.25 10.86
CA THR A 155 0.12 -21.07 12.02
C THR A 155 0.93 -20.27 13.04
N PRO A 156 0.90 -20.63 14.36
CA PRO A 156 1.75 -19.98 15.36
C PRO A 156 3.23 -19.95 14.97
N LYS A 157 3.74 -21.04 14.36
CA LYS A 157 5.12 -21.14 13.88
C LYS A 157 5.43 -20.11 12.77
N MET A 158 4.48 -19.81 11.90
CA MET A 158 4.66 -18.78 10.86
C MET A 158 4.66 -17.38 11.46
N LEU A 159 3.82 -17.13 12.45
CA LEU A 159 3.69 -15.83 13.12
C LEU A 159 4.89 -15.53 14.03
N GLU A 160 5.53 -16.56 14.58
CA GLU A 160 6.68 -16.40 15.45
C GLU A 160 7.83 -15.67 14.75
N GLY A 161 8.24 -14.51 15.31
CA GLY A 161 9.30 -13.64 14.77
C GLY A 161 8.94 -12.93 13.47
N ALA A 162 7.70 -12.99 12.99
CA ALA A 162 7.25 -12.19 11.85
C ALA A 162 7.14 -10.72 12.24
N ARG A 163 7.69 -9.83 11.41
CA ARG A 163 7.59 -8.38 11.59
C ARG A 163 6.19 -7.89 11.30
N PHE A 164 5.62 -8.33 10.19
CA PHE A 164 4.25 -8.05 9.78
C PHE A 164 3.78 -9.03 8.70
N LEU A 165 2.48 -8.98 8.43
CA LEU A 165 1.83 -9.62 7.30
C LEU A 165 1.35 -8.56 6.33
N TYR A 166 1.79 -8.63 5.07
CA TYR A 166 1.29 -7.78 3.99
C TYR A 166 0.15 -8.47 3.25
N VAL A 167 -1.00 -7.82 3.19
CA VAL A 167 -2.21 -8.31 2.53
C VAL A 167 -2.92 -7.22 1.75
N LEU A 168 -3.59 -7.58 0.66
CA LEU A 168 -4.52 -6.75 -0.09
C LEU A 168 -5.93 -7.31 0.09
N SER A 169 -6.66 -6.81 1.08
CA SER A 169 -7.98 -7.33 1.43
C SER A 169 -9.10 -6.96 0.46
N ASN A 170 -8.87 -5.97 -0.41
CA ASN A 170 -9.84 -5.53 -1.41
C ASN A 170 -9.14 -5.43 -2.76
N PHE A 171 -9.74 -6.08 -3.79
CA PHE A 171 -9.20 -6.06 -5.15
C PHE A 171 -7.72 -6.48 -5.20
N GLN A 172 -7.45 -7.65 -4.64
CA GLN A 172 -6.10 -8.19 -4.56
C GLN A 172 -5.42 -8.16 -5.94
N ASN A 173 -4.19 -7.72 -5.99
CA ASN A 173 -3.39 -7.65 -7.20
C ASN A 173 -2.31 -8.78 -7.15
N PRO A 174 -2.29 -9.73 -8.10
CA PRO A 174 -3.01 -9.73 -9.39
C PRO A 174 -4.32 -10.52 -9.42
N SER A 175 -4.70 -11.24 -8.37
CA SER A 175 -5.78 -12.25 -8.42
C SER A 175 -7.21 -11.68 -8.32
N THR A 176 -7.37 -10.39 -7.99
CA THR A 176 -8.64 -9.66 -7.88
C THR A 176 -9.67 -10.07 -6.81
N PRO A 177 -9.57 -11.20 -6.06
CA PRO A 177 -10.58 -11.53 -5.07
C PRO A 177 -10.69 -10.44 -3.99
N ARG A 178 -11.89 -10.39 -3.38
CA ARG A 178 -12.14 -9.61 -2.16
C ARG A 178 -12.16 -10.54 -0.97
N CYS A 179 -11.33 -10.29 0.01
CA CYS A 179 -11.42 -11.00 1.27
C CYS A 179 -12.73 -10.61 1.99
N PHE A 180 -13.64 -11.57 2.16
CA PHE A 180 -14.91 -11.32 2.86
C PHE A 180 -14.68 -10.87 4.30
N ALA A 181 -15.54 -9.97 4.79
CA ALA A 181 -15.45 -9.44 6.16
C ALA A 181 -15.47 -10.54 7.24
N SER A 182 -16.20 -11.64 7.00
CA SER A 182 -16.24 -12.83 7.87
C SER A 182 -14.89 -13.52 7.97
N ARG A 183 -14.13 -13.57 6.88
CA ARG A 183 -12.80 -14.17 6.84
C ARG A 183 -11.77 -13.26 7.52
N ARG A 184 -11.81 -11.95 7.29
CA ARG A 184 -10.93 -10.97 7.96
C ARG A 184 -11.07 -11.01 9.48
N LYS A 185 -12.27 -11.24 10.02
CA LYS A 185 -12.51 -11.41 11.46
C LYS A 185 -11.84 -12.65 12.06
N ARG A 186 -11.43 -13.61 11.25
CA ARG A 186 -10.76 -14.85 11.69
C ARG A 186 -9.23 -14.78 11.66
N TRP A 187 -8.67 -13.64 11.22
CA TRP A 187 -7.22 -13.48 11.23
C TRP A 187 -6.73 -13.44 12.67
N PRO A 188 -5.65 -14.20 13.02
CA PRO A 188 -5.11 -14.19 14.36
C PRO A 188 -4.49 -12.82 14.65
N MET A 189 -5.20 -12.02 15.43
CA MET A 189 -4.71 -10.74 15.93
C MET A 189 -3.99 -11.01 17.25
N GLN A 190 -2.73 -10.66 17.37
CA GLN A 190 -2.07 -10.68 18.66
C GLN A 190 -2.70 -9.62 19.59
N PRO A 191 -2.84 -9.89 20.91
CA PRO A 191 -3.45 -8.92 21.85
C PRO A 191 -2.78 -7.54 21.85
N SER A 192 -1.50 -7.46 21.48
CA SER A 192 -0.75 -6.20 21.32
C SER A 192 -1.08 -5.44 20.01
N MET A 193 -1.92 -6.01 19.13
CA MET A 193 -2.36 -5.39 17.88
C MET A 193 -3.72 -4.70 18.00
N HIS A 194 -4.25 -4.50 19.21
CA HIS A 194 -5.46 -3.69 19.42
C HIS A 194 -5.25 -2.19 19.16
N GLU A 195 -4.01 -1.74 19.01
CA GLU A 195 -3.73 -0.45 18.42
C GLU A 195 -3.85 -0.56 16.89
N PRO A 196 -4.62 0.33 16.22
CA PRO A 196 -4.84 0.25 14.79
C PRO A 196 -3.52 0.43 14.05
N ARG A 197 -2.95 -0.67 13.58
CA ARG A 197 -1.81 -0.63 12.66
C ARG A 197 -2.35 -0.58 11.24
N ILE A 198 -1.98 0.47 10.57
CA ILE A 198 -2.37 0.89 9.22
C ILE A 198 -2.36 -0.29 8.25
N SER A 199 -3.53 -0.60 7.68
CA SER A 199 -3.61 -1.36 6.43
C SER A 199 -3.57 -0.37 5.27
N ALA A 200 -2.67 -0.56 4.33
CA ALA A 200 -2.63 0.20 3.09
C ALA A 200 -3.85 -0.11 2.20
#